data_96dbca0cfb81000612ee0bc7df16257c
#
_entry.id   96dbca0cfb81000612ee0bc7df16257c
#
_cell.length_a   1.000
_cell.length_b   1.000
_cell.length_c   1.000
_cell.angle_alpha   90.00
_cell.angle_beta   90.00
_cell.angle_gamma   90.00
#
_symmetry.space_group_name_H-M   'P 1'
#
loop_
_entity.id
_entity.type
_entity.pdbx_description
1 polymer ?
#
loop_
_entity_poly.entity_id
_entity_poly.type
_entity_poly.pdbx_seq_one_letter_code
_entity_poly.pdbx_strand_id
1 'polypeptide(L)'
;MLESFARALCLLVISILIVGCGDVDPVDVPLTGEELTIVAVLKKWRTGYENEDVDTYIGTFWTDGFLYNSDLGTDDKTDDVEFTDIREERESAIRVFSRYQDLEIELSXPPEFMFNEDKTRAEVRNHYRIQGFVADGESLEGGYTGWYAEGDSNFIFELRENPASKKKEWRISEWWDEAFTEEEIRAANKL
;
A
#
# COMPACT_ATOMS: atom_id res chain seq x y z
N MET A 1 20.49 -10.38 87.52
CA MET A 1 19.61 -9.28 87.12
C MET A 1 20.01 -8.82 85.69
N LEU A 2 19.33 -9.33 84.70
CA LEU A 2 19.59 -9.10 83.32
C LEU A 2 18.60 -8.08 82.74
N GLU A 3 19.09 -7.02 82.18
CA GLU A 3 18.25 -6.15 81.37
C GLU A 3 18.56 -6.39 79.88
N SER A 4 17.54 -6.75 79.21
CA SER A 4 17.58 -7.06 77.77
C SER A 4 17.33 -5.82 76.96
N PHE A 5 18.29 -5.40 76.10
CA PHE A 5 18.11 -4.31 75.13
C PHE A 5 17.64 -4.89 73.81
N ALA A 6 16.39 -4.66 73.55
CA ALA A 6 15.85 -4.98 72.22
C ALA A 6 16.22 -3.87 71.22
N ARG A 7 17.05 -4.16 70.21
CA ARG A 7 17.35 -3.26 69.10
C ARG A 7 16.32 -3.52 67.99
N ALA A 8 15.44 -2.57 67.82
CA ALA A 8 14.53 -2.59 66.70
C ALA A 8 15.28 -2.18 65.43
N LEU A 9 15.47 -3.12 64.52
CA LEU A 9 16.05 -2.89 63.22
C LEU A 9 14.92 -2.47 62.23
N CYS A 10 14.87 -1.18 61.93
CA CYS A 10 13.92 -0.65 60.94
C CYS A 10 14.43 -0.97 59.51
N LEU A 11 13.87 -2.00 58.89
CA LEU A 11 14.13 -2.32 57.49
C LEU A 11 13.31 -1.36 56.62
N LEU A 12 14.00 -0.40 56.00
CA LEU A 12 13.43 0.51 55.04
C LEU A 12 13.32 -0.24 53.70
N VAL A 13 12.12 -0.72 53.35
CA VAL A 13 11.88 -1.33 52.06
C VAL A 13 11.68 -0.21 51.03
N ILE A 14 12.72 0.05 50.26
CA ILE A 14 12.62 0.97 49.13
C ILE A 14 11.93 0.20 47.98
N SER A 15 10.64 0.44 47.82
CA SER A 15 9.90 -0.07 46.67
C SER A 15 10.29 0.76 45.44
N ILE A 16 11.15 0.24 44.59
CA ILE A 16 11.48 0.81 43.30
C ILE A 16 10.27 0.53 42.38
N LEU A 17 9.43 1.54 42.17
CA LEU A 17 8.40 1.50 41.15
C LEU A 17 9.13 1.59 39.78
N ILE A 18 9.34 0.42 39.19
CA ILE A 18 9.74 0.36 37.78
C ILE A 18 8.49 0.73 36.99
N VAL A 19 8.40 2.01 36.60
CA VAL A 19 7.43 2.42 35.60
C VAL A 19 7.94 1.80 34.29
N GLY A 20 7.44 0.63 33.97
CA GLY A 20 7.65 0.04 32.67
C GLY A 20 7.02 0.98 31.65
N CYS A 21 7.84 1.52 30.73
CA CYS A 21 7.31 2.02 29.47
C CYS A 21 6.73 0.79 28.78
N GLY A 22 5.45 0.57 28.95
CA GLY A 22 4.75 -0.39 28.12
C GLY A 22 4.78 0.16 26.71
N ASP A 23 5.28 -0.65 25.78
CA ASP A 23 5.04 -0.39 24.36
C ASP A 23 3.52 -0.33 24.24
N VAL A 24 3.00 0.87 23.97
CA VAL A 24 1.59 1.04 23.68
C VAL A 24 1.42 0.41 22.31
N ASP A 25 0.82 -0.78 22.26
CA ASP A 25 0.43 -1.36 20.99
C ASP A 25 -0.33 -0.29 20.21
N PRO A 26 -0.01 -0.10 18.92
CA PRO A 26 -0.73 0.90 18.13
C PRO A 26 -2.23 0.64 18.28
N VAL A 27 -2.93 1.64 18.78
CA VAL A 27 -4.39 1.54 18.95
C VAL A 27 -4.97 1.27 17.57
N ASP A 28 -5.59 0.13 17.43
CA ASP A 28 -6.25 -0.27 16.19
C ASP A 28 -7.49 0.60 16.03
N VAL A 29 -7.28 1.81 15.47
CA VAL A 29 -8.39 2.76 15.25
C VAL A 29 -9.27 2.19 14.15
N PRO A 30 -10.54 1.89 14.46
CA PRO A 30 -11.44 1.34 13.43
C PRO A 30 -11.60 2.32 12.27
N LEU A 31 -11.51 1.80 11.05
CA LEU A 31 -11.70 2.60 9.85
C LEU A 31 -13.10 3.22 9.81
N THR A 32 -13.20 4.44 9.34
CA THR A 32 -14.48 5.14 9.11
C THR A 32 -15.24 4.52 7.92
N GLY A 33 -16.49 4.90 7.72
CA GLY A 33 -17.28 4.40 6.61
C GLY A 33 -16.67 4.74 5.24
N GLU A 34 -16.10 5.94 5.10
CA GLU A 34 -15.42 6.37 3.87
C GLU A 34 -14.16 5.55 3.63
N GLU A 35 -13.34 5.38 4.66
CA GLU A 35 -12.11 4.58 4.59
C GLU A 35 -12.42 3.13 4.21
N LEU A 36 -13.44 2.53 4.82
CA LEU A 36 -13.87 1.17 4.48
C LEU A 36 -14.28 1.06 3.00
N THR A 37 -14.94 2.08 2.48
CA THR A 37 -15.36 2.10 1.07
C THR A 37 -14.15 2.20 0.14
N ILE A 38 -13.18 3.05 0.48
CA ILE A 38 -11.93 3.20 -0.29
C ILE A 38 -11.12 1.89 -0.24
N VAL A 39 -10.99 1.27 0.94
CA VAL A 39 -10.33 -0.03 1.09
C VAL A 39 -10.99 -1.10 0.22
N ALA A 40 -12.32 -1.07 0.10
CA ALA A 40 -13.04 -2.01 -0.79
C ALA A 40 -12.67 -1.78 -2.27
N VAL A 41 -12.44 -0.53 -2.68
CA VAL A 41 -11.97 -0.22 -4.05
C VAL A 41 -10.52 -0.71 -4.23
N LEU A 42 -9.63 -0.47 -3.27
CA LEU A 42 -8.24 -0.97 -3.32
C LEU A 42 -8.21 -2.50 -3.40
N LYS A 43 -9.04 -3.17 -2.61
CA LYS A 43 -9.17 -4.63 -2.66
C LYS A 43 -9.65 -5.09 -4.05
N LYS A 44 -10.60 -4.39 -4.64
CA LYS A 44 -11.10 -4.69 -5.99
C LYS A 44 -10.01 -4.46 -7.03
N TRP A 45 -9.23 -3.36 -6.91
CA TRP A 45 -8.09 -3.03 -7.75
C TRP A 45 -7.07 -4.19 -7.72
N ARG A 46 -6.64 -4.57 -6.52
CA ARG A 46 -5.70 -5.68 -6.31
C ARG A 46 -6.25 -6.98 -6.89
N THR A 47 -7.49 -7.34 -6.54
CA THR A 47 -8.11 -8.59 -7.00
C THR A 47 -8.23 -8.63 -8.53
N GLY A 48 -8.56 -7.50 -9.17
CA GLY A 48 -8.61 -7.42 -10.63
C GLY A 48 -7.25 -7.67 -11.26
N TYR A 49 -6.21 -7.09 -10.68
CA TYR A 49 -4.83 -7.27 -11.15
C TYR A 49 -4.36 -8.73 -10.94
N GLU A 50 -4.50 -9.26 -9.73
CA GLU A 50 -4.07 -10.62 -9.37
C GLU A 50 -4.79 -11.70 -10.19
N ASN A 51 -6.03 -11.45 -10.58
CA ASN A 51 -6.82 -12.40 -11.40
C ASN A 51 -6.74 -12.08 -12.90
N GLU A 52 -5.90 -11.13 -13.30
CA GLU A 52 -5.73 -10.73 -14.70
C GLU A 52 -7.06 -10.28 -15.33
N ASP A 53 -7.99 -9.78 -14.50
CA ASP A 53 -9.31 -9.31 -14.93
C ASP A 53 -9.25 -7.80 -15.23
N VAL A 54 -8.93 -7.49 -16.48
CA VAL A 54 -8.78 -6.10 -16.98
C VAL A 54 -10.02 -5.26 -16.67
N ASP A 55 -11.22 -5.81 -16.84
CA ASP A 55 -12.45 -5.03 -16.66
C ASP A 55 -12.68 -4.70 -15.17
N THR A 56 -12.42 -5.65 -14.28
CA THR A 56 -12.50 -5.43 -12.83
C THR A 56 -11.43 -4.40 -12.40
N TYR A 57 -10.21 -4.55 -12.87
CA TYR A 57 -9.08 -3.66 -12.57
C TYR A 57 -9.38 -2.22 -13.02
N ILE A 58 -9.64 -2.03 -14.32
CA ILE A 58 -9.91 -0.71 -14.92
C ILE A 58 -11.18 -0.08 -14.34
N GLY A 59 -12.15 -0.90 -13.95
CA GLY A 59 -13.39 -0.43 -13.32
C GLY A 59 -13.20 0.24 -11.95
N THR A 60 -11.99 0.21 -11.39
CA THR A 60 -11.67 0.91 -10.13
C THR A 60 -11.25 2.36 -10.35
N PHE A 61 -11.02 2.76 -11.58
CA PHE A 61 -10.56 4.10 -11.92
C PHE A 61 -11.70 4.95 -12.49
N TRP A 62 -11.59 6.27 -12.31
CA TRP A 62 -12.37 7.23 -13.09
C TRP A 62 -11.73 7.35 -14.48
N THR A 63 -12.55 7.34 -15.51
CA THR A 63 -12.07 7.44 -16.90
C THR A 63 -11.81 8.90 -17.30
N ASP A 64 -12.51 9.81 -16.65
CA ASP A 64 -12.37 11.25 -16.92
C ASP A 64 -11.39 11.85 -15.91
N GLY A 65 -10.33 12.46 -16.41
CA GLY A 65 -9.26 13.06 -15.60
C GLY A 65 -8.34 12.01 -14.94
N PHE A 66 -8.17 10.84 -15.57
CA PHE A 66 -7.24 9.82 -15.12
C PHE A 66 -5.79 10.29 -15.29
N LEU A 67 -4.95 9.97 -14.29
CA LEU A 67 -3.50 10.18 -14.35
C LEU A 67 -2.79 9.02 -13.67
N TYR A 68 -1.81 8.46 -14.34
CA TYR A 68 -0.84 7.55 -13.75
C TYR A 68 0.55 8.10 -14.00
N ASN A 69 1.41 8.06 -12.99
CA ASN A 69 2.81 8.45 -13.12
C ASN A 69 3.67 7.46 -12.33
N SER A 70 4.75 6.98 -12.93
CA SER A 70 5.74 6.12 -12.27
C SER A 70 7.14 6.54 -12.66
N ASP A 71 8.05 6.59 -11.69
CA ASP A 71 9.46 6.85 -11.88
C ASP A 71 10.26 5.56 -12.20
N LEU A 72 9.60 4.41 -12.25
CA LEU A 72 10.19 3.09 -12.54
C LEU A 72 11.37 2.72 -11.63
N GLY A 73 11.56 3.42 -10.52
CA GLY A 73 12.68 3.17 -9.59
C GLY A 73 14.04 3.51 -10.20
N THR A 74 14.10 4.53 -11.06
CA THR A 74 15.34 5.00 -11.65
C THR A 74 15.58 6.49 -11.38
N ASP A 75 16.84 6.91 -11.45
CA ASP A 75 17.19 8.34 -11.33
C ASP A 75 17.03 9.09 -12.66
N ASP A 76 16.75 8.39 -13.75
CA ASP A 76 16.65 8.96 -15.09
C ASP A 76 15.21 9.39 -15.37
N LYS A 77 14.91 10.65 -15.16
CA LYS A 77 13.56 11.21 -15.38
C LYS A 77 13.08 11.15 -16.85
N THR A 78 13.92 10.69 -17.77
CA THR A 78 13.51 10.56 -19.17
C THR A 78 12.82 9.23 -19.47
N ASP A 79 12.88 8.27 -18.52
CA ASP A 79 12.17 7.01 -18.66
C ASP A 79 10.89 6.93 -17.79
N ASP A 80 10.59 8.00 -17.02
CA ASP A 80 9.34 8.10 -16.27
C ASP A 80 8.14 7.79 -17.18
N VAL A 81 7.19 7.05 -16.65
CA VAL A 81 5.96 6.71 -17.39
C VAL A 81 4.83 7.62 -16.93
N GLU A 82 4.12 8.21 -17.90
CA GLU A 82 2.92 9.00 -17.62
C GLU A 82 1.80 8.56 -18.55
N PHE A 83 0.63 8.24 -18.00
CA PHE A 83 -0.60 7.99 -18.75
C PHE A 83 -1.65 9.02 -18.33
N THR A 84 -2.22 9.71 -19.28
CA THR A 84 -3.29 10.69 -19.05
C THR A 84 -4.64 10.23 -19.60
N ASP A 85 -4.68 9.02 -20.14
CA ASP A 85 -5.87 8.40 -20.70
C ASP A 85 -5.98 6.96 -20.13
N ILE A 86 -7.11 6.63 -19.56
CA ILE A 86 -7.36 5.30 -18.99
C ILE A 86 -7.17 4.17 -20.03
N ARG A 87 -7.24 4.48 -21.33
CA ARG A 87 -6.99 3.49 -22.38
C ARG A 87 -5.52 3.05 -22.39
N GLU A 88 -4.59 3.96 -22.08
CA GLU A 88 -3.16 3.64 -22.02
C GLU A 88 -2.91 2.65 -20.86
N GLU A 89 -3.53 2.91 -19.71
CA GLU A 89 -3.46 2.01 -18.55
C GLU A 89 -4.08 0.64 -18.87
N ARG A 90 -5.24 0.64 -19.54
CA ARG A 90 -5.88 -0.61 -19.98
C ARG A 90 -4.96 -1.42 -20.90
N GLU A 91 -4.32 -0.77 -21.87
CA GLU A 91 -3.39 -1.42 -22.79
C GLU A 91 -2.14 -1.94 -22.05
N SER A 92 -1.66 -1.19 -21.08
CA SER A 92 -0.54 -1.60 -20.23
C SER A 92 -0.92 -2.85 -19.42
N ALA A 93 -2.07 -2.83 -18.75
CA ALA A 93 -2.57 -4.00 -17.99
C ALA A 93 -2.72 -5.23 -18.89
N ILE A 94 -3.27 -5.08 -20.10
CA ILE A 94 -3.40 -6.20 -21.05
C ILE A 94 -2.01 -6.78 -21.39
N ARG A 95 -1.00 -5.93 -21.61
CA ARG A 95 0.36 -6.41 -21.88
C ARG A 95 0.93 -7.19 -20.69
N VAL A 96 0.77 -6.67 -19.48
CA VAL A 96 1.23 -7.35 -18.26
C VAL A 96 0.52 -8.70 -18.09
N PHE A 97 -0.80 -8.71 -18.16
CA PHE A 97 -1.63 -9.91 -17.96
C PHE A 97 -1.44 -10.98 -19.07
N SER A 98 -1.02 -10.56 -20.26
CA SER A 98 -0.68 -11.52 -21.32
C SER A 98 0.74 -12.06 -21.20
N ARG A 99 1.60 -11.38 -20.45
CA ARG A 99 3.02 -11.75 -20.32
C ARG A 99 3.31 -12.56 -19.07
N TYR A 100 2.60 -12.27 -17.99
CA TYR A 100 2.88 -12.85 -16.68
C TYR A 100 1.66 -13.59 -16.15
N GLN A 101 1.92 -14.53 -15.26
CA GLN A 101 0.93 -15.33 -14.54
C GLN A 101 1.27 -15.31 -13.05
N ASP A 102 0.36 -15.78 -12.23
CA ASP A 102 0.53 -15.83 -10.77
C ASP A 102 0.95 -14.46 -10.21
N LEU A 103 0.25 -13.43 -10.68
CA LEU A 103 0.48 -12.06 -10.20
C LEU A 103 0.05 -11.93 -8.74
N GLU A 104 0.91 -11.40 -7.91
CA GLU A 104 0.63 -11.19 -6.48
C GLU A 104 0.93 -9.74 -6.11
N ILE A 105 0.04 -9.14 -5.33
CA ILE A 105 0.21 -7.78 -4.80
C ILE A 105 0.06 -7.80 -3.28
N GLU A 106 1.05 -7.27 -2.57
CA GLU A 106 0.93 -6.96 -1.15
C GLU A 106 0.82 -5.44 -1.00
N LEU A 107 -0.14 -4.99 -0.21
CA LEU A 107 -0.28 -3.58 0.19
C LEU A 107 -0.16 -3.50 1.70
N SER A 108 0.57 -2.53 2.19
CA SER A 108 0.69 -2.31 3.62
C SER A 108 -0.63 -1.91 4.27
N UNK A 109 -0.96 -2.14 5.13
CA UNK A 109 -1.97 -1.96 5.84
C UNK A 109 -1.61 -1.59 7.11
N PRO A 110 -2.47 -0.80 7.79
CA PRO A 110 -3.55 -0.06 7.11
C PRO A 110 -2.95 1.06 6.25
N PRO A 111 -3.62 1.45 5.17
CA PRO A 111 -3.15 2.59 4.38
C PRO A 111 -3.29 3.90 5.16
N GLU A 112 -2.48 4.90 4.81
CA GLU A 112 -2.61 6.24 5.36
C GLU A 112 -3.62 7.03 4.56
N PHE A 113 -4.59 7.65 5.23
CA PHE A 113 -5.67 8.42 4.59
C PHE A 113 -5.55 9.90 4.92
N MET A 114 -5.64 10.75 3.89
CA MET A 114 -5.74 12.21 4.04
C MET A 114 -6.93 12.70 3.22
N PHE A 115 -8.00 13.11 3.92
CA PHE A 115 -9.21 13.61 3.27
C PHE A 115 -9.18 15.14 3.16
N ASN A 116 -9.76 15.64 2.06
CA ASN A 116 -10.06 17.07 1.98
C ASN A 116 -11.22 17.43 2.93
N GLU A 117 -11.46 18.72 3.10
CA GLU A 117 -12.42 19.23 4.11
C GLU A 117 -13.85 18.69 3.92
N ASP A 118 -14.31 18.57 2.68
CA ASP A 118 -15.67 18.11 2.39
C ASP A 118 -15.78 16.60 2.13
N LYS A 119 -14.68 15.87 2.32
CA LYS A 119 -14.60 14.42 2.16
C LYS A 119 -15.07 13.93 0.77
N THR A 120 -14.68 14.66 -0.26
CA THR A 120 -14.94 14.27 -1.66
C THR A 120 -13.67 13.83 -2.38
N ARG A 121 -12.50 14.04 -1.76
CA ARG A 121 -11.19 13.61 -2.27
C ARG A 121 -10.37 13.05 -1.11
N ALA A 122 -9.69 11.95 -1.36
CA ALA A 122 -8.79 11.32 -0.39
C ALA A 122 -7.47 10.98 -1.07
N GLU A 123 -6.38 11.31 -0.42
CA GLU A 123 -5.05 10.81 -0.74
C GLU A 123 -4.82 9.58 0.12
N VAL A 124 -4.37 8.49 -0.49
CA VAL A 124 -4.22 7.19 0.17
C VAL A 124 -2.84 6.62 -0.15
N ARG A 125 -2.01 6.56 0.87
CA ARG A 125 -0.63 6.07 0.71
C ARG A 125 -0.50 4.64 1.20
N ASN A 126 0.22 3.84 0.42
CA ASN A 126 0.54 2.45 0.72
C ASN A 126 1.98 2.15 0.30
N HIS A 127 2.63 1.32 1.07
CA HIS A 127 3.79 0.59 0.57
C HIS A 127 3.27 -0.65 -0.18
N TYR A 128 3.86 -0.98 -1.33
CA TYR A 128 3.43 -2.12 -2.14
C TYR A 128 4.60 -3.04 -2.50
N ARG A 129 4.26 -4.29 -2.76
CA ARG A 129 5.12 -5.27 -3.42
C ARG A 129 4.28 -5.95 -4.48
N ILE A 130 4.85 -6.08 -5.68
CA ILE A 130 4.19 -6.76 -6.80
C ILE A 130 5.18 -7.76 -7.37
N GLN A 131 4.72 -8.97 -7.65
CA GLN A 131 5.52 -9.97 -8.35
C GLN A 131 4.67 -10.73 -9.36
N GLY A 132 5.36 -11.27 -10.38
CA GLY A 132 4.71 -12.10 -11.39
C GLY A 132 5.72 -12.98 -12.07
N PHE A 133 5.27 -14.07 -12.67
CA PHE A 133 6.12 -15.07 -13.28
C PHE A 133 5.76 -15.26 -14.76
N VAL A 134 6.75 -15.58 -15.59
CA VAL A 134 6.49 -15.98 -16.98
C VAL A 134 6.03 -17.45 -17.00
N ALA A 135 5.40 -17.85 -18.10
CA ALA A 135 4.90 -19.23 -18.23
C ALA A 135 6.04 -20.27 -18.10
N ASP A 136 5.68 -21.46 -17.63
CA ASP A 136 6.62 -22.56 -17.44
C ASP A 136 7.43 -22.84 -18.71
N GLY A 137 8.75 -22.81 -18.55
CA GLY A 137 9.68 -23.03 -19.66
C GLY A 137 10.09 -21.76 -20.39
N GLU A 138 9.52 -20.62 -20.05
CA GLU A 138 9.92 -19.31 -20.58
C GLU A 138 10.89 -18.60 -19.64
N SER A 139 11.55 -17.57 -20.16
CA SER A 139 12.41 -16.70 -19.35
C SER A 139 12.45 -15.28 -19.91
N LEU A 140 12.70 -14.34 -19.03
CA LEU A 140 12.98 -12.94 -19.37
C LEU A 140 14.46 -12.80 -19.77
N GLU A 141 14.84 -11.60 -20.22
CA GLU A 141 16.24 -11.27 -20.47
C GLU A 141 17.06 -11.53 -19.20
N GLY A 142 18.23 -12.12 -19.33
CA GLY A 142 19.06 -12.52 -18.19
C GLY A 142 18.70 -13.89 -17.60
N GLY A 143 17.67 -14.58 -18.14
CA GLY A 143 17.26 -15.90 -17.69
C GLY A 143 16.34 -15.93 -16.49
N TYR A 144 15.77 -14.79 -16.10
CA TYR A 144 14.84 -14.70 -14.98
C TYR A 144 13.48 -15.30 -15.35
N THR A 145 12.84 -15.94 -14.38
CA THR A 145 11.51 -16.56 -14.56
C THR A 145 10.37 -15.70 -14.01
N GLY A 146 10.67 -14.49 -13.58
CA GLY A 146 9.69 -13.56 -13.06
C GLY A 146 10.28 -12.18 -12.86
N TRP A 147 9.43 -11.25 -12.40
CA TRP A 147 9.82 -9.89 -12.05
C TRP A 147 9.25 -9.53 -10.68
N TYR A 148 9.83 -8.51 -10.08
CA TYR A 148 9.46 -8.02 -8.77
C TYR A 148 9.59 -6.49 -8.79
N ALA A 149 8.64 -5.83 -8.20
CA ALA A 149 8.67 -4.39 -7.96
C ALA A 149 8.22 -4.10 -6.53
N GLU A 150 8.81 -3.10 -5.92
CA GLU A 150 8.49 -2.64 -4.56
C GLU A 150 8.58 -1.12 -4.57
N GLY A 151 7.74 -0.45 -3.79
CA GLY A 151 7.74 1.01 -3.76
C GLY A 151 6.62 1.56 -2.89
N ASP A 152 6.44 2.86 -2.98
CA ASP A 152 5.35 3.56 -2.32
C ASP A 152 4.36 4.07 -3.37
N SER A 153 3.10 3.79 -3.16
CA SER A 153 2.02 4.27 -4.03
C SER A 153 1.19 5.33 -3.32
N ASN A 154 0.87 6.38 -4.04
CA ASN A 154 -0.02 7.43 -3.59
C ASN A 154 -1.21 7.49 -4.53
N PHE A 155 -2.35 6.95 -4.08
CA PHE A 155 -3.59 6.96 -4.84
C PHE A 155 -4.43 8.16 -4.46
N ILE A 156 -4.93 8.87 -5.45
CA ILE A 156 -5.93 9.93 -5.25
C ILE A 156 -7.30 9.34 -5.59
N PHE A 157 -8.16 9.31 -4.60
CA PHE A 157 -9.55 8.88 -4.74
C PHE A 157 -10.47 10.08 -4.82
N GLU A 158 -11.46 10.01 -5.68
CA GLU A 158 -12.51 11.03 -5.73
C GLU A 158 -13.90 10.40 -5.65
N LEU A 159 -14.77 11.08 -4.90
CA LEU A 159 -16.17 10.70 -4.75
C LEU A 159 -16.99 11.45 -5.80
N ARG A 160 -17.29 10.79 -6.91
CA ARG A 160 -18.04 11.39 -8.02
C ARG A 160 -19.33 10.61 -8.29
N GLU A 161 -20.30 11.26 -8.94
CA GLU A 161 -21.50 10.56 -9.42
C GLU A 161 -21.13 9.69 -10.64
N ASN A 162 -21.42 8.41 -10.55
CA ASN A 162 -21.27 7.49 -11.67
C ASN A 162 -22.39 7.76 -12.70
N PRO A 163 -22.03 8.12 -13.93
CA PRO A 163 -23.03 8.47 -14.94
C PRO A 163 -24.06 7.36 -15.24
N ALA A 164 -23.65 6.10 -15.08
CA ALA A 164 -24.52 4.95 -15.36
C ALA A 164 -25.48 4.63 -14.21
N SER A 165 -24.95 4.58 -12.97
CA SER A 165 -25.74 4.20 -11.79
C SER A 165 -26.44 5.37 -11.11
N LYS A 166 -26.00 6.63 -11.38
CA LYS A 166 -26.44 7.86 -10.72
C LYS A 166 -26.17 7.86 -9.22
N LYS A 167 -25.26 7.02 -8.76
CA LYS A 167 -24.83 6.96 -7.36
C LYS A 167 -23.45 7.56 -7.22
N LYS A 168 -23.20 8.16 -6.06
CA LYS A 168 -21.83 8.59 -5.72
C LYS A 168 -21.01 7.34 -5.35
N GLU A 169 -19.82 7.27 -5.89
CA GLU A 169 -18.88 6.18 -5.59
C GLU A 169 -17.45 6.68 -5.60
N TRP A 170 -16.65 6.09 -4.75
CA TRP A 170 -15.21 6.35 -4.72
C TRP A 170 -14.54 5.54 -5.83
N ARG A 171 -13.65 6.19 -6.59
CA ARG A 171 -12.72 5.51 -7.51
C ARG A 171 -11.41 6.30 -7.56
N ILE A 172 -10.37 5.63 -8.04
CA ILE A 172 -9.04 6.22 -8.24
C ILE A 172 -9.11 7.21 -9.42
N SER A 173 -8.68 8.45 -9.22
CA SER A 173 -8.51 9.44 -10.29
C SER A 173 -7.03 9.58 -10.67
N GLU A 174 -6.12 9.45 -9.68
CA GLU A 174 -4.68 9.55 -9.95
C GLU A 174 -3.94 8.44 -9.20
N TRP A 175 -2.86 7.96 -9.78
CA TRP A 175 -1.95 7.01 -9.12
C TRP A 175 -0.52 7.49 -9.37
N TRP A 176 0.17 7.80 -8.28
CA TRP A 176 1.57 8.18 -8.27
C TRP A 176 2.36 7.03 -7.68
N ASP A 177 3.26 6.47 -8.46
CA ASP A 177 4.03 5.28 -8.15
C ASP A 177 5.50 5.70 -8.00
N GLU A 178 6.01 5.63 -6.77
CA GLU A 178 7.42 5.89 -6.43
C GLU A 178 8.09 4.53 -6.21
N ALA A 179 8.55 3.93 -7.32
CA ALA A 179 9.15 2.61 -7.28
C ALA A 179 10.55 2.68 -6.66
N PHE A 180 10.91 1.66 -5.88
CA PHE A 180 12.24 1.57 -5.28
C PHE A 180 13.26 1.09 -6.30
N THR A 181 14.46 1.66 -6.24
CA THR A 181 15.61 1.20 -7.03
C THR A 181 16.00 -0.22 -6.58
N GLU A 182 16.68 -0.95 -7.45
CA GLU A 182 17.21 -2.27 -7.12
C GLU A 182 18.11 -2.25 -5.86
N GLU A 183 18.86 -1.16 -5.65
CA GLU A 183 19.71 -0.99 -4.46
C GLU A 183 18.87 -0.84 -3.18
N GLU A 184 17.80 -0.07 -3.22
CA GLU A 184 16.89 0.10 -2.09
C GLU A 184 16.19 -1.21 -1.74
N ILE A 185 15.70 -1.93 -2.74
CA ILE A 185 15.07 -3.25 -2.54
C ILE A 185 16.04 -4.21 -1.87
N ARG A 186 17.28 -4.27 -2.35
CA ARG A 186 18.32 -5.13 -1.75
C ARG A 186 18.63 -4.72 -0.32
N ALA A 187 18.72 -3.41 -0.05
CA ALA A 187 19.01 -2.90 1.28
C ALA A 187 17.89 -3.23 2.27
N ALA A 188 16.64 -3.06 1.86
CA ALA A 188 15.46 -3.36 2.70
C ALA A 188 15.35 -4.85 3.03
N ASN A 189 15.65 -5.72 2.06
CA ASN A 189 15.52 -7.17 2.22
C ASN A 189 16.80 -7.85 2.78
N LYS A 190 17.88 -7.09 2.98
CA LYS A 190 19.18 -7.58 3.50
C LYS A 190 19.73 -8.76 2.68
N LEU A 191 19.52 -8.71 1.37
CA LEU A 191 19.98 -9.73 0.42
C LEU A 191 21.45 -9.54 0.02
#